data_b82c4891f18386a1315500c7792e2755
#
_entry.id   b82c4891f18386a1315500c7792e2755
#
_cell.length_a   1.000
_cell.length_b   1.000
_cell.length_c   1.000
_cell.angle_alpha   90.00
_cell.angle_beta   90.00
_cell.angle_gamma   90.00
#
_symmetry.space_group_name_H-M   'P 1'
#
loop_
_entity.id
_entity.type
_entity.pdbx_description
1 polymer ?
#
loop_
_entity_poly.entity_id
_entity_poly.type
_entity_poly.pdbx_seq_one_letter_code
_entity_poly.pdbx_strand_id
1 'polypeptide(L)'
;MTCNVIATGSQGNAVVLDGTILLDCGVPFGALEEVCQDLSLVVLTHIHGDHFRPETIKRLAFLRPALRFLCPPWLHQPLSSLGIHERVIDVASTAYRLSYGRLGGTCRNIQFEMQPIPHDVPNCAWHIFADVGGQLHRNEVFYATDCGSLDGVEARDYDLYLIEANYGEEEIQERMARKLAAGGYAYESRCVESHLSQEQAEAWLAVNAKEGWSKVLFLHQHRE
;
A
#
# COMPACT_ATOMS: atom_id res chain seq x y z
N MET A 1 16.14 -3.20 -3.66
CA MET A 1 14.81 -3.61 -4.17
C MET A 1 14.33 -2.58 -5.18
N THR A 2 13.82 -2.99 -6.33
CA THR A 2 13.22 -2.08 -7.32
C THR A 2 11.77 -1.77 -6.94
N CYS A 3 11.28 -0.59 -7.32
CA CYS A 3 9.90 -0.17 -7.12
C CYS A 3 9.37 0.44 -8.42
N ASN A 4 8.21 -0.04 -8.87
CA ASN A 4 7.50 0.46 -10.04
C ASN A 4 6.06 0.80 -9.65
N VAL A 5 5.72 2.08 -9.66
CA VAL A 5 4.35 2.57 -9.40
C VAL A 5 3.55 2.45 -10.70
N ILE A 6 2.63 1.49 -10.76
CA ILE A 6 1.72 1.30 -11.90
C ILE A 6 0.64 2.37 -11.88
N ALA A 7 0.05 2.60 -10.71
CA ALA A 7 -0.93 3.64 -10.46
C ALA A 7 -0.96 4.03 -9.00
N THR A 8 -1.40 5.25 -8.70
CA THR A 8 -1.64 5.76 -7.35
C THR A 8 -2.73 6.82 -7.37
N GLY A 9 -3.60 6.84 -6.36
CA GLY A 9 -4.70 7.78 -6.20
C GLY A 9 -6.08 7.10 -6.25
N SER A 10 -7.13 7.88 -6.12
CA SER A 10 -8.53 7.42 -6.00
C SER A 10 -9.08 6.62 -7.19
N GLN A 11 -8.36 6.56 -8.31
CA GLN A 11 -8.75 5.74 -9.46
C GLN A 11 -8.11 4.35 -9.46
N GLY A 12 -7.18 4.10 -8.54
CA GLY A 12 -6.56 2.79 -8.36
C GLY A 12 -5.13 2.90 -7.87
N ASN A 13 -4.79 2.00 -6.95
CA ASN A 13 -3.46 1.89 -6.38
C ASN A 13 -2.88 0.51 -6.74
N ALA A 14 -1.66 0.51 -7.25
CA ALA A 14 -0.89 -0.69 -7.58
C ALA A 14 0.58 -0.35 -7.67
N VAL A 15 1.40 -0.94 -6.81
CA VAL A 15 2.86 -0.76 -6.82
C VAL A 15 3.52 -2.13 -6.89
N VAL A 16 4.47 -2.29 -7.80
CA VAL A 16 5.21 -3.56 -7.95
C VAL A 16 6.61 -3.41 -7.37
N LEU A 17 6.90 -4.23 -6.36
CA LEU A 17 8.23 -4.37 -5.76
C LEU A 17 8.97 -5.56 -6.36
N ASP A 18 10.26 -5.36 -6.67
CA ASP A 18 11.21 -6.36 -7.20
C ASP A 18 10.67 -7.15 -8.41
N GLY A 19 9.72 -6.56 -9.15
CA GLY A 19 9.07 -7.15 -10.31
C GLY A 19 8.08 -8.28 -10.01
N THR A 20 7.92 -8.70 -8.75
CA THR A 20 7.20 -9.94 -8.40
C THR A 20 6.16 -9.80 -7.28
N ILE A 21 6.14 -8.68 -6.58
CA ILE A 21 5.24 -8.41 -5.46
C ILE A 21 4.37 -7.21 -5.81
N LEU A 22 3.07 -7.40 -5.87
CA LEU A 22 2.09 -6.34 -6.08
C LEU A 22 1.56 -5.87 -4.73
N LEU A 23 1.76 -4.59 -4.41
CA LEU A 23 1.13 -3.91 -3.27
C LEU A 23 -0.15 -3.25 -3.75
N ASP A 24 -1.25 -3.65 -3.20
CA ASP A 24 -2.63 -3.38 -3.57
C ASP A 24 -2.99 -3.73 -5.03
N CYS A 25 -4.26 -3.95 -5.29
CA CYS A 25 -4.79 -4.38 -6.57
C CYS A 25 -6.06 -3.60 -6.92
N GLY A 26 -5.95 -2.27 -6.95
CA GLY A 26 -7.07 -1.35 -7.18
C GLY A 26 -7.26 -0.94 -8.63
N VAL A 27 -6.43 -1.42 -9.55
CA VAL A 27 -6.43 -1.01 -10.96
C VAL A 27 -7.19 -2.00 -11.85
N PRO A 28 -7.68 -1.58 -13.03
CA PRO A 28 -8.15 -2.50 -14.06
C PRO A 28 -7.05 -3.48 -14.47
N PHE A 29 -7.42 -4.72 -14.82
CA PHE A 29 -6.46 -5.74 -15.21
C PHE A 29 -5.51 -5.33 -16.34
N GLY A 30 -5.99 -4.53 -17.31
CA GLY A 30 -5.17 -4.03 -18.43
C GLY A 30 -3.91 -3.28 -17.96
N ALA A 31 -3.96 -2.63 -16.80
CA ALA A 31 -2.79 -1.95 -16.23
C ALA A 31 -1.73 -2.92 -15.68
N LEU A 32 -2.08 -4.18 -15.45
CA LEU A 32 -1.19 -5.22 -14.92
C LEU A 32 -0.74 -6.24 -15.98
N GLU A 33 -1.20 -6.14 -17.24
CA GLU A 33 -0.95 -7.15 -18.28
C GLU A 33 0.54 -7.42 -18.49
N GLU A 34 1.37 -6.39 -18.49
CA GLU A 34 2.82 -6.51 -18.71
C GLU A 34 3.55 -7.19 -17.55
N VAL A 35 3.04 -7.06 -16.32
CA VAL A 35 3.69 -7.57 -15.10
C VAL A 35 3.05 -8.84 -14.55
N CYS A 36 1.81 -9.15 -14.93
CA CYS A 36 1.01 -10.18 -14.29
C CYS A 36 1.66 -11.59 -14.34
N GLN A 37 2.48 -11.88 -15.36
CA GLN A 37 3.15 -13.19 -15.49
C GLN A 37 4.28 -13.37 -14.49
N ASP A 38 4.89 -12.31 -14.02
CA ASP A 38 6.02 -12.33 -13.09
C ASP A 38 5.57 -12.24 -11.62
N LEU A 39 4.33 -11.84 -11.37
CA LEU A 39 3.80 -11.71 -10.01
C LEU A 39 3.79 -13.06 -9.29
N SER A 40 4.26 -13.08 -8.07
CA SER A 40 4.27 -14.23 -7.16
C SER A 40 3.47 -14.00 -5.89
N LEU A 41 3.28 -12.74 -5.50
CA LEU A 41 2.55 -12.32 -4.32
C LEU A 41 1.76 -11.04 -4.58
N VAL A 42 0.52 -11.00 -4.12
CA VAL A 42 -0.30 -9.77 -3.97
C VAL A 42 -0.42 -9.48 -2.48
N VAL A 43 -0.10 -8.29 -2.05
CA VAL A 43 -0.19 -7.82 -0.66
C VAL A 43 -1.26 -6.74 -0.60
N LEU A 44 -2.28 -6.95 0.23
CA LEU A 44 -3.46 -6.07 0.30
C LEU A 44 -3.51 -5.34 1.63
N THR A 45 -4.09 -4.15 1.64
CA THR A 45 -4.23 -3.30 2.82
C THR A 45 -5.65 -3.25 3.35
N HIS A 46 -6.62 -2.83 2.53
CA HIS A 46 -8.02 -2.63 2.91
C HIS A 46 -8.99 -2.84 1.74
N ILE A 47 -10.30 -2.66 2.01
CA ILE A 47 -11.38 -3.12 1.11
C ILE A 47 -11.81 -2.08 0.06
N HIS A 48 -11.36 -0.84 0.10
CA HIS A 48 -11.78 0.17 -0.88
C HIS A 48 -11.45 -0.25 -2.32
N GLY A 49 -12.32 0.11 -3.26
CA GLY A 49 -12.26 -0.35 -4.65
C GLY A 49 -11.02 0.07 -5.42
N ASP A 50 -10.36 1.13 -5.00
CA ASP A 50 -9.09 1.63 -5.52
C ASP A 50 -7.85 0.94 -4.90
N HIS A 51 -8.06 -0.02 -3.96
CA HIS A 51 -7.04 -0.91 -3.38
C HIS A 51 -7.38 -2.37 -3.55
N PHE A 52 -8.66 -2.69 -3.58
CA PHE A 52 -9.20 -4.05 -3.70
C PHE A 52 -10.22 -4.09 -4.84
N ARG A 53 -9.75 -4.41 -6.06
CA ARG A 53 -10.63 -4.51 -7.24
C ARG A 53 -10.99 -5.96 -7.52
N PRO A 54 -12.22 -6.41 -7.18
CA PRO A 54 -12.63 -7.81 -7.25
C PRO A 54 -12.40 -8.46 -8.62
N GLU A 55 -12.72 -7.73 -9.71
CA GLU A 55 -12.61 -8.26 -11.07
C GLU A 55 -11.15 -8.52 -11.47
N THR A 56 -10.25 -7.63 -11.08
CA THR A 56 -8.81 -7.77 -11.36
C THR A 56 -8.22 -8.90 -10.53
N ILE A 57 -8.56 -8.97 -9.23
CA ILE A 57 -8.12 -10.02 -8.31
C ILE A 57 -8.57 -11.39 -8.80
N LYS A 58 -9.84 -11.56 -9.18
CA LYS A 58 -10.37 -12.82 -9.77
C LYS A 58 -9.60 -13.21 -11.02
N ARG A 59 -9.37 -12.26 -11.93
CA ARG A 59 -8.66 -12.52 -13.18
C ARG A 59 -7.21 -12.94 -12.96
N LEU A 60 -6.51 -12.28 -12.03
CA LEU A 60 -5.15 -12.68 -11.62
C LEU A 60 -5.13 -14.10 -11.05
N ALA A 61 -6.01 -14.42 -10.11
CA ALA A 61 -6.10 -15.75 -9.51
C ALA A 61 -6.42 -16.84 -10.54
N PHE A 62 -7.29 -16.56 -11.52
CA PHE A 62 -7.63 -17.47 -12.60
C PHE A 62 -6.43 -17.73 -13.53
N LEU A 63 -5.72 -16.68 -13.94
CA LEU A 63 -4.56 -16.80 -14.84
C LEU A 63 -3.32 -17.35 -14.14
N ARG A 64 -3.22 -17.14 -12.84
CA ARG A 64 -2.07 -17.51 -12.02
C ARG A 64 -2.53 -18.29 -10.76
N PRO A 65 -2.91 -19.57 -10.89
CA PRO A 65 -3.45 -20.36 -9.77
C PRO A 65 -2.48 -20.55 -8.59
N ALA A 66 -1.18 -20.33 -8.81
CA ALA A 66 -0.16 -20.38 -7.76
C ALA A 66 0.17 -19.01 -7.14
N LEU A 67 -0.43 -17.92 -7.66
CA LEU A 67 -0.26 -16.58 -7.10
C LEU A 67 -0.82 -16.54 -5.68
N ARG A 68 -0.01 -16.08 -4.75
CA ARG A 68 -0.41 -15.95 -3.34
C ARG A 68 -0.98 -14.57 -3.06
N PHE A 69 -1.86 -14.53 -2.08
CA PHE A 69 -2.49 -13.29 -1.60
C PHE A 69 -2.21 -13.17 -0.10
N LEU A 70 -1.39 -12.19 0.29
CA LEU A 70 -1.17 -11.80 1.67
C LEU A 70 -2.17 -10.70 2.02
N CYS A 71 -2.94 -10.91 3.06
CA CYS A 71 -3.97 -9.96 3.47
C CYS A 71 -4.08 -9.83 4.99
N PRO A 72 -4.57 -8.69 5.50
CA PRO A 72 -5.00 -8.58 6.88
C PRO A 72 -6.27 -9.43 7.13
N PRO A 73 -6.59 -9.73 8.41
CA PRO A 73 -7.73 -10.60 8.75
C PRO A 73 -9.08 -10.17 8.17
N TRP A 74 -9.33 -8.86 8.04
CA TRP A 74 -10.59 -8.33 7.51
C TRP A 74 -10.77 -8.53 5.99
N LEU A 75 -9.71 -8.87 5.25
CA LEU A 75 -9.78 -9.17 3.82
C LEU A 75 -9.85 -10.67 3.51
N HIS A 76 -9.67 -11.55 4.49
CA HIS A 76 -9.74 -13.01 4.29
C HIS A 76 -11.08 -13.44 3.68
N GLN A 77 -12.18 -13.07 4.34
CA GLN A 77 -13.53 -13.43 3.88
C GLN A 77 -13.90 -12.79 2.52
N PRO A 78 -13.60 -11.50 2.26
CA PRO A 78 -13.70 -10.94 0.92
C PRO A 78 -12.97 -11.73 -0.16
N LEU A 79 -11.69 -12.11 0.05
CA LEU A 79 -10.92 -12.93 -0.91
C LEU A 79 -11.55 -14.30 -1.14
N SER A 80 -11.91 -15.02 -0.07
CA SER A 80 -12.58 -16.32 -0.16
C SER A 80 -13.90 -16.23 -0.93
N SER A 81 -14.67 -15.15 -0.75
CA SER A 81 -15.92 -14.89 -1.46
C SER A 81 -15.72 -14.65 -2.97
N LEU A 82 -14.52 -14.26 -3.39
CA LEU A 82 -14.16 -14.18 -4.82
C LEU A 82 -13.85 -15.54 -5.44
N GLY A 83 -13.86 -16.62 -4.66
CA GLY A 83 -13.52 -17.97 -5.10
C GLY A 83 -12.01 -18.27 -5.11
N ILE A 84 -11.22 -17.43 -4.43
CA ILE A 84 -9.79 -17.67 -4.27
C ILE A 84 -9.59 -18.79 -3.25
N HIS A 85 -8.76 -19.77 -3.63
CA HIS A 85 -8.59 -20.96 -2.82
C HIS A 85 -7.76 -20.66 -1.56
N GLU A 86 -8.19 -21.16 -0.40
CA GLU A 86 -7.56 -20.96 0.92
C GLU A 86 -6.05 -21.25 0.96
N ARG A 87 -5.57 -22.21 0.14
CA ARG A 87 -4.13 -22.54 0.08
C ARG A 87 -3.23 -21.41 -0.40
N VAL A 88 -3.77 -20.43 -1.12
CA VAL A 88 -3.02 -19.30 -1.65
C VAL A 88 -3.34 -18.00 -0.93
N ILE A 89 -4.18 -18.04 0.13
CA ILE A 89 -4.46 -16.89 1.00
C ILE A 89 -3.61 -17.02 2.26
N ASP A 90 -2.79 -16.01 2.52
CA ASP A 90 -2.00 -15.87 3.74
C ASP A 90 -2.60 -14.74 4.58
N VAL A 91 -3.08 -15.08 5.78
CA VAL A 91 -3.66 -14.08 6.69
C VAL A 91 -2.57 -13.60 7.65
N ALA A 92 -2.35 -12.29 7.66
CA ALA A 92 -1.38 -11.67 8.54
C ALA A 92 -1.87 -11.59 9.99
N SER A 93 -0.91 -11.42 10.89
CA SER A 93 -1.15 -11.19 12.31
C SER A 93 -0.19 -10.10 12.81
N THR A 94 -0.62 -9.30 13.77
CA THR A 94 0.25 -8.34 14.46
C THR A 94 1.22 -9.02 15.43
N ALA A 95 1.03 -10.32 15.72
CA ALA A 95 1.83 -11.06 16.68
C ALA A 95 3.12 -11.66 16.08
N TYR A 96 3.21 -11.79 14.75
CA TYR A 96 4.37 -12.38 14.08
C TYR A 96 4.51 -11.90 12.64
N ARG A 97 5.75 -11.97 12.14
CA ARG A 97 6.07 -11.71 10.72
C ARG A 97 5.76 -12.93 9.87
N LEU A 98 5.13 -12.71 8.72
CA LEU A 98 5.03 -13.73 7.70
C LEU A 98 6.29 -13.72 6.84
N SER A 99 6.85 -14.91 6.60
CA SER A 99 8.10 -15.06 5.86
C SER A 99 7.88 -15.87 4.60
N TYR A 100 8.41 -15.37 3.50
CA TYR A 100 8.46 -16.05 2.22
C TYR A 100 9.92 -16.29 1.85
N GLY A 101 10.18 -17.43 1.24
CA GLY A 101 11.47 -17.72 0.65
C GLY A 101 11.72 -16.83 -0.58
N ARG A 102 12.12 -17.45 -1.69
CA ARG A 102 12.31 -16.73 -2.95
C ARG A 102 10.97 -16.59 -3.68
N LEU A 103 10.51 -15.35 -3.89
CA LEU A 103 9.31 -15.02 -4.67
C LEU A 103 9.60 -14.71 -6.16
N GLY A 104 10.82 -14.94 -6.62
CA GLY A 104 11.33 -14.45 -7.90
C GLY A 104 12.19 -13.20 -7.69
N GLY A 105 12.46 -12.42 -8.73
CA GLY A 105 13.26 -11.21 -8.66
C GLY A 105 14.65 -11.40 -8.03
N THR A 106 15.15 -10.38 -7.36
CA THR A 106 16.48 -10.37 -6.71
C THR A 106 16.43 -10.68 -5.22
N CYS A 107 15.26 -10.53 -4.59
CA CYS A 107 15.09 -10.67 -3.16
C CYS A 107 14.91 -12.12 -2.71
N ARG A 108 15.39 -12.38 -1.50
CA ARG A 108 15.26 -13.68 -0.81
C ARG A 108 14.78 -13.41 0.62
N ASN A 109 14.14 -14.40 1.26
CA ASN A 109 13.69 -14.31 2.65
C ASN A 109 12.93 -13.03 2.94
N ILE A 110 11.89 -12.78 2.15
CA ILE A 110 11.07 -11.58 2.30
C ILE A 110 10.12 -11.78 3.46
N GLN A 111 10.09 -10.81 4.37
CA GLN A 111 9.22 -10.83 5.56
C GLN A 111 8.27 -9.63 5.53
N PHE A 112 7.05 -9.87 5.98
CA PHE A 112 6.01 -8.87 6.10
C PHE A 112 5.51 -8.80 7.53
N GLU A 113 5.46 -7.59 8.07
CA GLU A 113 4.84 -7.30 9.35
C GLU A 113 3.71 -6.31 9.12
N MET A 114 2.53 -6.67 9.63
CA MET A 114 1.33 -5.86 9.52
C MET A 114 1.22 -4.92 10.73
N GLN A 115 0.98 -3.65 10.47
CA GLN A 115 0.66 -2.67 11.49
C GLN A 115 -0.68 -2.00 11.18
N PRO A 116 -1.73 -2.17 12.00
CA PRO A 116 -2.99 -1.44 11.84
C PRO A 116 -2.76 0.08 11.88
N ILE A 117 -3.43 0.80 10.98
CA ILE A 117 -3.43 2.26 10.90
C ILE A 117 -4.87 2.78 10.79
N PRO A 118 -5.15 4.01 11.29
CA PRO A 118 -6.50 4.56 11.30
C PRO A 118 -6.95 4.96 9.88
N HIS A 119 -8.16 4.52 9.53
CA HIS A 119 -8.88 4.89 8.31
C HIS A 119 -10.39 4.73 8.55
N ASP A 120 -11.25 5.11 7.60
CA ASP A 120 -12.70 4.94 7.71
C ASP A 120 -13.18 3.47 7.63
N VAL A 121 -12.32 2.59 7.10
CA VAL A 121 -12.44 1.12 7.17
C VAL A 121 -11.20 0.51 7.81
N PRO A 122 -11.23 -0.74 8.30
CA PRO A 122 -10.02 -1.42 8.79
C PRO A 122 -8.91 -1.42 7.75
N ASN A 123 -7.75 -0.87 8.10
CA ASN A 123 -6.59 -0.69 7.23
C ASN A 123 -5.28 -1.03 7.95
N CYS A 124 -4.22 -1.28 7.18
CA CYS A 124 -2.90 -1.53 7.72
C CYS A 124 -1.77 -0.95 6.85
N ALA A 125 -0.70 -0.59 7.50
CA ALA A 125 0.61 -0.43 6.88
C ALA A 125 1.36 -1.76 6.84
N TRP A 126 2.33 -1.86 5.94
CA TRP A 126 3.22 -3.00 5.82
C TRP A 126 4.67 -2.59 6.02
N HIS A 127 5.34 -3.28 6.96
CA HIS A 127 6.79 -3.29 7.07
C HIS A 127 7.31 -4.49 6.28
N ILE A 128 8.16 -4.24 5.28
CA ILE A 128 8.65 -5.24 4.35
C ILE A 128 10.17 -5.31 4.47
N PHE A 129 10.69 -6.50 4.76
CA PHE A 129 12.10 -6.74 4.98
C PHE A 129 12.58 -7.79 3.99
N ALA A 130 13.60 -7.47 3.19
CA ALA A 130 14.06 -8.38 2.15
C ALA A 130 15.58 -8.49 2.11
N ASP A 131 16.09 -9.71 2.14
CA ASP A 131 17.50 -9.99 1.88
C ASP A 131 17.74 -9.96 0.37
N VAL A 132 18.62 -9.10 -0.08
CA VAL A 132 19.06 -9.05 -1.49
C VAL A 132 20.33 -9.87 -1.65
N GLY A 133 20.33 -10.81 -2.58
CA GLY A 133 21.46 -11.71 -2.79
C GLY A 133 22.77 -10.94 -3.03
N GLY A 134 23.80 -11.24 -2.22
CA GLY A 134 25.13 -10.63 -2.32
C GLY A 134 25.30 -9.29 -1.58
N GLN A 135 24.26 -8.77 -0.94
CA GLN A 135 24.34 -7.60 -0.07
C GLN A 135 24.37 -8.00 1.40
N LEU A 136 25.14 -7.26 2.21
CA LEU A 136 25.18 -7.42 3.67
C LEU A 136 24.02 -6.69 4.37
N HIS A 137 23.48 -5.67 3.68
CA HIS A 137 22.37 -4.88 4.18
C HIS A 137 21.04 -5.50 3.71
N ARG A 138 20.10 -5.60 4.63
CA ARG A 138 18.72 -5.99 4.37
C ARG A 138 17.95 -4.78 3.85
N ASN A 139 17.19 -4.93 2.77
CA ASN A 139 16.33 -3.85 2.29
C ASN A 139 15.07 -3.78 3.14
N GLU A 140 14.73 -2.58 3.57
CA GLU A 140 13.55 -2.29 4.40
C GLU A 140 12.65 -1.29 3.68
N VAL A 141 11.37 -1.67 3.50
CA VAL A 141 10.36 -0.85 2.83
C VAL A 141 9.18 -0.66 3.77
N PHE A 142 8.76 0.59 3.93
CA PHE A 142 7.52 0.93 4.61
C PHE A 142 6.47 1.33 3.58
N TYR A 143 5.29 0.69 3.64
CA TYR A 143 4.15 0.99 2.78
C TYR A 143 2.95 1.36 3.63
N ALA A 144 2.49 2.60 3.53
CA ALA A 144 1.31 3.11 4.23
C ALA A 144 0.52 4.04 3.31
N THR A 145 -0.73 3.68 3.06
CA THR A 145 -1.65 4.43 2.24
C THR A 145 -3.00 4.51 2.93
N ASP A 146 -3.77 5.56 2.63
CA ASP A 146 -5.12 5.77 3.15
C ASP A 146 -5.15 5.70 4.68
N CYS A 147 -4.49 6.65 5.33
CA CYS A 147 -4.45 6.71 6.78
C CYS A 147 -4.65 8.14 7.29
N GLY A 148 -5.48 8.29 8.31
CA GLY A 148 -5.73 9.60 8.95
C GLY A 148 -4.59 10.06 9.86
N SER A 149 -3.70 9.15 10.31
CA SER A 149 -2.54 9.45 11.13
C SER A 149 -1.53 8.30 11.11
N LEU A 150 -0.25 8.63 11.28
CA LEU A 150 0.85 7.71 11.57
C LEU A 150 1.41 7.90 13.00
N ASP A 151 0.64 8.48 13.90
CA ASP A 151 1.02 8.64 15.30
C ASP A 151 1.26 7.28 15.97
N GLY A 152 2.42 7.15 16.60
CA GLY A 152 2.83 5.89 17.23
C GLY A 152 3.33 4.80 16.27
N VAL A 153 3.37 5.06 14.97
CA VAL A 153 3.99 4.18 13.96
C VAL A 153 5.45 4.55 13.84
N GLU A 154 6.34 3.56 14.00
CA GLU A 154 7.79 3.74 13.84
C GLU A 154 8.31 2.87 12.68
N ALA A 155 9.02 3.49 11.75
CA ALA A 155 9.74 2.83 10.67
C ALA A 155 11.06 3.58 10.41
N ARG A 156 12.00 3.49 11.35
CA ARG A 156 13.23 4.29 11.34
C ARG A 156 14.27 3.75 10.39
N ASP A 157 14.90 4.66 9.64
CA ASP A 157 16.05 4.39 8.77
C ASP A 157 15.78 3.38 7.63
N TYR A 158 14.50 3.23 7.19
CA TYR A 158 14.16 2.36 6.08
C TYR A 158 14.73 2.88 4.75
N ASP A 159 15.03 1.96 3.83
CA ASP A 159 15.57 2.29 2.50
C ASP A 159 14.55 2.97 1.59
N LEU A 160 13.26 2.59 1.74
CA LEU A 160 12.19 3.10 0.90
C LEU A 160 10.90 3.30 1.71
N TYR A 161 10.35 4.49 1.58
CA TYR A 161 9.02 4.85 2.08
C TYR A 161 8.07 5.04 0.90
N LEU A 162 7.00 4.30 0.91
CA LEU A 162 5.84 4.40 0.04
C LEU A 162 4.69 4.89 0.93
N ILE A 163 4.51 6.19 1.00
CA ILE A 163 3.64 6.83 1.98
C ILE A 163 2.65 7.76 1.28
N GLU A 164 1.43 7.80 1.81
CA GLU A 164 0.43 8.75 1.36
C GLU A 164 0.83 10.19 1.65
N ALA A 165 0.48 11.11 0.73
CA ALA A 165 0.48 12.55 0.92
C ALA A 165 -0.66 13.12 0.07
N ASN A 166 -1.90 13.00 0.58
CA ASN A 166 -3.11 13.15 -0.22
C ASN A 166 -3.40 14.61 -0.60
N TYR A 167 -3.23 15.53 0.33
CA TYR A 167 -3.58 16.95 0.16
C TYR A 167 -2.59 17.86 0.89
N GLY A 168 -2.47 19.13 0.42
CA GLY A 168 -1.86 20.23 1.19
C GLY A 168 -2.87 20.86 2.14
N GLU A 169 -2.47 21.14 3.38
CA GLU A 169 -3.39 21.65 4.41
C GLU A 169 -4.00 22.99 4.03
N GLU A 170 -3.22 23.92 3.50
CA GLU A 170 -3.70 25.23 3.07
C GLU A 170 -4.68 25.11 1.89
N GLU A 171 -4.33 24.33 0.89
CA GLU A 171 -5.14 24.14 -0.32
C GLU A 171 -6.51 23.51 -0.03
N ILE A 172 -6.56 22.49 0.84
CA ILE A 172 -7.84 21.84 1.19
C ILE A 172 -8.74 22.78 1.97
N GLN A 173 -8.19 23.61 2.87
CA GLN A 173 -8.95 24.61 3.62
C GLN A 173 -9.54 25.68 2.71
N GLU A 174 -8.79 26.21 1.76
CA GLU A 174 -9.28 27.14 0.76
C GLU A 174 -10.39 26.55 -0.11
N ARG A 175 -10.24 25.27 -0.52
CA ARG A 175 -11.23 24.54 -1.32
C ARG A 175 -12.54 24.35 -0.53
N MET A 176 -12.44 23.96 0.75
CA MET A 176 -13.59 23.84 1.65
C MET A 176 -14.30 25.17 1.82
N ALA A 177 -13.55 26.24 2.09
CA ALA A 177 -14.12 27.59 2.25
C ALA A 177 -14.86 28.07 1.00
N ARG A 178 -14.30 27.85 -0.19
CA ARG A 178 -14.95 28.21 -1.47
C ARG A 178 -16.26 27.44 -1.68
N LYS A 179 -16.31 26.14 -1.38
CA LYS A 179 -17.52 25.33 -1.52
C LYS A 179 -18.61 25.75 -0.55
N LEU A 180 -18.26 25.97 0.72
CA LEU A 180 -19.21 26.43 1.74
C LEU A 180 -19.78 27.81 1.39
N ALA A 181 -18.96 28.74 0.91
CA ALA A 181 -19.41 30.07 0.46
C ALA A 181 -20.36 29.98 -0.75
N ALA A 182 -20.23 28.97 -1.58
CA ALA A 182 -21.13 28.68 -2.71
C ALA A 182 -22.40 27.91 -2.31
N GLY A 183 -22.61 27.63 -1.01
CA GLY A 183 -23.74 26.85 -0.49
C GLY A 183 -23.69 25.35 -0.79
N GLY A 184 -22.51 24.84 -1.17
CA GLY A 184 -22.25 23.43 -1.44
C GLY A 184 -21.82 22.65 -0.21
N TYR A 185 -21.83 21.31 -0.33
CA TYR A 185 -21.27 20.41 0.67
C TYR A 185 -19.76 20.21 0.43
N ALA A 186 -18.95 20.40 1.48
CA ALA A 186 -17.52 20.16 1.41
C ALA A 186 -17.21 18.70 1.82
N TYR A 187 -17.12 17.79 0.84
CA TYR A 187 -16.72 16.38 1.08
C TYR A 187 -15.26 16.26 1.55
N GLU A 188 -14.47 17.29 1.36
CA GLU A 188 -13.07 17.40 1.78
C GLU A 188 -12.90 17.20 3.30
N SER A 189 -13.93 17.47 4.10
CA SER A 189 -13.90 17.20 5.54
C SER A 189 -13.62 15.72 5.84
N ARG A 190 -14.19 14.79 5.03
CA ARG A 190 -13.93 13.36 5.17
C ARG A 190 -12.51 13.01 4.74
N CYS A 191 -11.99 13.69 3.72
CA CYS A 191 -10.61 13.52 3.28
C CYS A 191 -9.63 13.87 4.42
N VAL A 192 -9.84 15.00 5.10
CA VAL A 192 -9.01 15.43 6.25
C VAL A 192 -9.05 14.42 7.41
N GLU A 193 -10.17 13.74 7.62
CA GLU A 193 -10.31 12.76 8.71
C GLU A 193 -9.67 11.40 8.40
N SER A 194 -9.57 11.04 7.12
CA SER A 194 -9.20 9.68 6.70
C SER A 194 -7.89 9.56 5.92
N HIS A 195 -7.26 10.68 5.57
CA HIS A 195 -6.02 10.72 4.79
C HIS A 195 -4.98 11.66 5.40
N LEU A 196 -3.70 11.39 5.15
CA LEU A 196 -2.59 12.26 5.56
C LEU A 196 -2.47 13.47 4.66
N SER A 197 -2.25 14.64 5.27
CA SER A 197 -1.72 15.80 4.55
C SER A 197 -0.26 15.58 4.14
N GLN A 198 0.21 16.37 3.19
CA GLN A 198 1.62 16.39 2.82
C GLN A 198 2.48 16.82 4.03
N GLU A 199 2.04 17.80 4.78
CA GLU A 199 2.74 18.35 5.95
C GLU A 199 2.86 17.30 7.06
N GLN A 200 1.80 16.51 7.32
CA GLN A 200 1.84 15.41 8.29
C GLN A 200 2.80 14.30 7.83
N ALA A 201 2.75 13.92 6.55
CA ALA A 201 3.66 12.92 5.99
C ALA A 201 5.12 13.37 6.08
N GLU A 202 5.43 14.63 5.73
CA GLU A 202 6.78 15.21 5.82
C GLU A 202 7.26 15.29 7.27
N ALA A 203 6.40 15.70 8.21
CA ALA A 203 6.75 15.74 9.63
C ALA A 203 7.06 14.35 10.20
N TRP A 204 6.29 13.34 9.82
CA TRP A 204 6.56 11.96 10.23
C TRP A 204 7.85 11.43 9.59
N LEU A 205 8.11 11.72 8.31
CA LEU A 205 9.33 11.33 7.62
C LEU A 205 10.58 12.02 8.20
N ALA A 206 10.48 13.26 8.66
CA ALA A 206 11.61 13.96 9.31
C ALA A 206 12.15 13.24 10.55
N VAL A 207 11.31 12.42 11.21
CA VAL A 207 11.69 11.62 12.39
C VAL A 207 12.13 10.19 12.00
N ASN A 208 11.59 9.66 10.90
CA ASN A 208 11.76 8.25 10.54
C ASN A 208 12.75 8.03 9.40
N ALA A 209 12.80 8.92 8.40
CA ALA A 209 13.67 8.74 7.24
C ALA A 209 15.09 9.24 7.53
N LYS A 210 16.08 8.51 7.02
CA LYS A 210 17.49 8.88 7.13
C LYS A 210 17.90 9.77 5.98
N GLU A 211 18.30 10.99 6.30
CA GLU A 211 18.74 11.98 5.32
C GLU A 211 19.87 11.45 4.41
N GLY A 212 19.75 11.69 3.11
CA GLY A 212 20.71 11.25 2.11
C GLY A 212 20.76 9.75 1.83
N TRP A 213 19.96 8.95 2.55
CA TRP A 213 19.90 7.49 2.38
C TRP A 213 18.51 7.00 1.95
N SER A 214 17.49 7.34 2.72
CA SER A 214 16.12 6.88 2.49
C SER A 214 15.53 7.49 1.22
N LYS A 215 14.87 6.66 0.42
CA LYS A 215 14.05 7.11 -0.71
C LYS A 215 12.61 7.25 -0.27
N VAL A 216 11.95 8.30 -0.72
CA VAL A 216 10.53 8.55 -0.45
C VAL A 216 9.78 8.66 -1.76
N LEU A 217 8.66 7.95 -1.88
CA LEU A 217 7.69 8.10 -2.94
C LEU A 217 6.34 8.43 -2.29
N PHE A 218 5.86 9.64 -2.54
CA PHE A 218 4.52 10.03 -2.13
C PHE A 218 3.47 9.39 -3.04
N LEU A 219 2.53 8.71 -2.42
CA LEU A 219 1.43 8.01 -3.06
C LEU A 219 0.11 8.76 -2.80
N HIS A 220 -0.94 8.35 -3.50
CA HIS A 220 -2.31 8.81 -3.30
C HIS A 220 -2.47 10.34 -3.30
N GLN A 221 -1.63 11.04 -4.07
CA GLN A 221 -1.71 12.49 -4.22
C GLN A 221 -2.95 12.87 -5.02
N HIS A 222 -3.75 13.77 -4.48
CA HIS A 222 -4.86 14.36 -5.20
C HIS A 222 -4.32 15.43 -6.16
N ARG A 223 -4.06 15.04 -7.41
CA ARG A 223 -3.71 15.99 -8.48
C ARG A 223 -5.00 16.41 -9.19
N GLU A 224 -5.22 17.74 -9.28
CA GLU A 224 -6.32 18.31 -10.08
C GLU A 224 -6.19 17.96 -11.56
#